data_2f76604176b724dd22247a9e7be6b5fd
#
_entry.id   2f76604176b724dd22247a9e7be6b5fd
#
_cell.length_a   1.000
_cell.length_b   1.000
_cell.length_c   1.000
_cell.angle_alpha   90.00
_cell.angle_beta   90.00
_cell.angle_gamma   90.00
#
_symmetry.space_group_name_H-M   'P 1'
#
loop_
_entity.id
_entity.type
_entity.pdbx_description
1 polymer ?
#
loop_
_entity_poly.entity_id
_entity_poly.type
_entity_poly.pdbx_seq_one_letter_code
_entity_poly.pdbx_strand_id
1 'polypeptide(L)'
;ILRCLVGSEMCIRDRYKALSIVDFWKRWHLTLTRFLRTYVYFPLGGSRKGTIRTYFNIIMVFLVSGLWHGANWTFIFWGFLHGIGNAVTRMFKKQWESMHEVIQWAATFLFVNITWIFFRADSISQAFTFIKRILGFKNLNVRGPFLQTFQLKEFHLIYSHIPVLNKVMASIRGVDALIMLAGMLFLCLNFKNNQEMKFRPTVSMAVFTVFCMVWGIFTLSGVSEFLYFNF
;
A
#
# COMPACT_ATOMS: atom_id res chain seq x y z
N ILE A 1 -21.15 -2.44 -21.63
CA ILE A 1 -20.37 -1.23 -21.27
C ILE A 1 -20.52 -0.90 -19.79
N LEU A 2 -21.72 -0.92 -19.24
CA LEU A 2 -21.97 -0.67 -17.81
C LEU A 2 -21.32 -1.70 -16.87
N ARG A 3 -21.25 -3.00 -17.27
CA ARG A 3 -20.53 -4.01 -16.48
C ARG A 3 -19.01 -3.84 -16.49
N CYS A 4 -18.43 -3.21 -17.50
CA CYS A 4 -17.00 -2.92 -17.55
C CYS A 4 -16.61 -1.67 -16.72
N LEU A 5 -17.53 -0.73 -16.50
CA LEU A 5 -17.30 0.46 -15.68
C LEU A 5 -17.46 0.21 -14.17
N VAL A 6 -18.33 -0.73 -13.79
CA VAL A 6 -18.62 -1.06 -12.38
C VAL A 6 -17.62 -2.08 -11.78
N GLY A 7 -16.81 -2.75 -12.60
CA GLY A 7 -15.88 -3.80 -12.14
C GLY A 7 -14.44 -3.37 -11.83
N SER A 8 -14.10 -2.09 -12.00
CA SER A 8 -12.70 -1.65 -11.93
C SER A 8 -12.24 -1.13 -10.57
N GLU A 9 -13.14 -0.97 -9.62
CA GLU A 9 -12.80 -0.43 -8.29
C GLU A 9 -12.68 -1.55 -7.25
N MET A 10 -11.58 -2.30 -7.34
CA MET A 10 -11.27 -3.31 -6.34
C MET A 10 -10.93 -2.69 -4.99
N CYS A 11 -11.47 -3.28 -3.96
CA CYS A 11 -11.32 -2.95 -2.55
C CYS A 11 -9.89 -2.74 -2.10
N ILE A 12 -9.66 -1.81 -1.19
CA ILE A 12 -8.43 -1.71 -0.40
C ILE A 12 -8.15 -3.05 0.30
N ARG A 13 -9.17 -3.70 0.88
CA ARG A 13 -9.08 -5.02 1.48
C ARG A 13 -8.47 -6.08 0.56
N ASP A 14 -8.94 -6.16 -0.69
CA ASP A 14 -8.48 -7.18 -1.62
C ASP A 14 -7.06 -6.94 -2.09
N ARG A 15 -6.62 -5.70 -2.12
CA ARG A 15 -5.24 -5.33 -2.49
C ARG A 15 -4.22 -5.88 -1.50
N TYR A 16 -4.50 -5.77 -0.19
CA TYR A 16 -3.61 -6.26 0.87
C TYR A 16 -3.72 -7.77 1.14
N LYS A 17 -4.71 -8.44 0.55
CA LYS A 17 -4.88 -9.91 0.62
C LYS A 17 -4.26 -10.67 -0.55
N ALA A 18 -3.50 -9.99 -1.39
CA ALA A 18 -2.85 -10.62 -2.54
C ALA A 18 -1.86 -11.71 -2.09
N LEU A 19 -2.00 -12.90 -2.66
CA LEU A 19 -1.16 -14.06 -2.35
C LEU A 19 0.09 -14.13 -3.24
N SER A 20 0.22 -13.25 -4.23
CA SER A 20 1.39 -13.19 -5.10
C SER A 20 1.55 -11.79 -5.71
N ILE A 21 2.75 -11.48 -6.20
CA ILE A 21 3.01 -10.22 -6.92
C ILE A 21 2.13 -10.10 -8.17
N VAL A 22 1.88 -11.22 -8.85
CA VAL A 22 0.96 -11.27 -10.00
C VAL A 22 -0.46 -10.93 -9.59
N ASP A 23 -0.92 -11.49 -8.46
CA ASP A 23 -2.25 -11.24 -7.91
C ASP A 23 -2.37 -9.79 -7.40
N PHE A 24 -1.34 -9.26 -6.75
CA PHE A 24 -1.28 -7.87 -6.31
C PHE A 24 -1.52 -6.91 -7.48
N TRP A 25 -0.84 -7.07 -8.60
CA TRP A 25 -1.01 -6.20 -9.78
C TRP A 25 -2.32 -6.42 -10.54
N LYS A 26 -3.02 -7.52 -10.32
CA LYS A 26 -4.41 -7.69 -10.78
C LYS A 26 -5.42 -6.89 -9.95
N ARG A 27 -5.02 -6.41 -8.78
CA ARG A 27 -5.87 -5.70 -7.82
C ARG A 27 -5.45 -4.24 -7.62
N TRP A 28 -4.19 -3.92 -7.94
CA TRP A 28 -3.61 -2.60 -7.77
C TRP A 28 -3.59 -1.83 -9.08
N HIS A 29 -4.04 -0.56 -9.05
CA HIS A 29 -3.96 0.41 -10.15
C HIS A 29 -4.40 -0.15 -11.51
N LEU A 30 -5.60 -0.71 -11.59
CA LEU A 30 -6.09 -1.46 -12.75
C LEU A 30 -6.11 -0.66 -14.05
N THR A 31 -6.42 0.63 -13.98
CA THR A 31 -6.44 1.52 -15.15
C THR A 31 -5.04 1.65 -15.76
N LEU A 32 -4.02 1.90 -14.94
CA LEU A 32 -2.62 1.94 -15.39
C LEU A 32 -2.16 0.58 -15.91
N THR A 33 -2.48 -0.50 -15.19
CA THR A 33 -2.13 -1.87 -15.63
C THR A 33 -2.76 -2.19 -16.98
N ARG A 34 -4.01 -1.80 -17.22
CA ARG A 34 -4.69 -1.97 -18.51
C ARG A 34 -4.02 -1.13 -19.61
N PHE A 35 -3.71 0.12 -19.32
CA PHE A 35 -3.02 1.01 -20.24
C PHE A 35 -1.66 0.43 -20.65
N LEU A 36 -0.81 0.09 -19.69
CA LEU A 36 0.51 -0.48 -19.95
C LEU A 36 0.45 -1.82 -20.68
N ARG A 37 -0.54 -2.64 -20.38
CA ARG A 37 -0.79 -3.89 -21.10
C ARG A 37 -1.10 -3.65 -22.57
N THR A 38 -1.96 -2.68 -22.86
CA THR A 38 -2.39 -2.38 -24.22
C THR A 38 -1.31 -1.71 -25.04
N TYR A 39 -0.65 -0.71 -24.47
CA TYR A 39 0.26 0.18 -25.22
C TYR A 39 1.76 -0.19 -25.10
N VAL A 40 2.14 -1.02 -24.13
CA VAL A 40 3.53 -1.46 -23.96
C VAL A 40 3.66 -2.97 -24.15
N TYR A 41 2.91 -3.77 -23.40
CA TYR A 41 3.09 -5.21 -23.41
C TYR A 41 2.71 -5.87 -24.74
N PHE A 42 1.57 -5.53 -25.31
CA PHE A 42 1.14 -6.11 -26.59
C PHE A 42 2.00 -5.68 -27.78
N PRO A 43 2.40 -4.41 -27.94
CA PRO A 43 3.33 -4.01 -29.01
C PRO A 43 4.70 -4.71 -28.93
N LEU A 44 5.20 -5.01 -27.72
CA LEU A 44 6.42 -5.80 -27.52
C LEU A 44 6.28 -7.29 -27.90
N GLY A 45 5.07 -7.72 -28.31
CA GLY A 45 4.76 -9.09 -28.71
C GLY A 45 4.02 -9.90 -27.63
N GLY A 46 3.76 -9.33 -26.44
CA GLY A 46 3.04 -10.00 -25.36
C GLY A 46 3.70 -11.31 -24.95
N SER A 47 2.89 -12.37 -24.82
CA SER A 47 3.36 -13.74 -24.51
C SER A 47 3.54 -14.64 -25.74
N ARG A 48 3.39 -14.11 -26.95
CA ARG A 48 3.39 -14.92 -28.19
C ARG A 48 4.76 -15.37 -28.66
N LYS A 49 5.83 -14.69 -28.19
CA LYS A 49 7.21 -14.91 -28.66
C LYS A 49 8.05 -15.75 -27.67
N GLY A 50 7.43 -16.66 -26.95
CA GLY A 50 8.08 -17.57 -26.01
C GLY A 50 8.25 -17.00 -24.59
N THR A 51 8.67 -17.87 -23.67
CA THR A 51 8.67 -17.59 -22.23
C THR A 51 9.70 -16.52 -21.83
N ILE A 52 10.92 -16.60 -22.36
CA ILE A 52 11.99 -15.63 -22.06
C ILE A 52 11.57 -14.22 -22.49
N ARG A 53 11.03 -14.11 -23.70
CA ARG A 53 10.55 -12.83 -24.23
C ARG A 53 9.37 -12.29 -23.41
N THR A 54 8.52 -13.15 -22.91
CA THR A 54 7.42 -12.78 -22.01
C THR A 54 7.94 -12.14 -20.73
N TYR A 55 8.95 -12.72 -20.09
CA TYR A 55 9.54 -12.16 -18.87
C TYR A 55 10.24 -10.82 -19.14
N PHE A 56 10.97 -10.73 -20.25
CA PHE A 56 11.55 -9.46 -20.67
C PHE A 56 10.47 -8.38 -20.88
N ASN A 57 9.39 -8.70 -21.59
CA ASN A 57 8.29 -7.76 -21.81
C ASN A 57 7.64 -7.32 -20.50
N ILE A 58 7.49 -8.22 -19.52
CA ILE A 58 6.97 -7.89 -18.19
C ILE A 58 7.90 -6.89 -17.50
N ILE A 59 9.20 -7.14 -17.48
CA ILE A 59 10.18 -6.23 -16.86
C ILE A 59 10.13 -4.85 -17.54
N MET A 60 10.06 -4.80 -18.86
CA MET A 60 9.94 -3.55 -19.61
C MET A 60 8.68 -2.77 -19.27
N VAL A 61 7.53 -3.45 -19.11
CA VAL A 61 6.28 -2.82 -18.67
C VAL A 61 6.43 -2.16 -17.31
N PHE A 62 7.08 -2.82 -16.37
CA PHE A 62 7.29 -2.29 -15.04
C PHE A 62 8.33 -1.16 -14.99
N LEU A 63 9.37 -1.22 -15.84
CA LEU A 63 10.31 -0.10 -16.01
C LEU A 63 9.60 1.15 -16.54
N VAL A 64 8.75 0.99 -17.55
CA VAL A 64 7.92 2.10 -18.07
C VAL A 64 6.95 2.61 -17.00
N SER A 65 6.39 1.72 -16.18
CA SER A 65 5.55 2.11 -15.03
C SER A 65 6.34 2.94 -14.01
N GLY A 66 7.58 2.55 -13.72
CA GLY A 66 8.46 3.32 -12.83
C GLY A 66 8.77 4.71 -13.40
N LEU A 67 9.12 4.79 -14.68
CA LEU A 67 9.39 6.06 -15.35
C LEU A 67 8.15 6.97 -15.40
N TRP A 68 6.97 6.39 -15.52
CA TRP A 68 5.70 7.13 -15.50
C TRP A 68 5.45 7.81 -14.14
N HIS A 69 5.94 7.24 -13.03
CA HIS A 69 5.85 7.83 -11.70
C HIS A 69 6.83 8.99 -11.46
N GLY A 70 7.87 9.11 -12.27
CA GLY A 70 8.83 10.21 -12.17
C GLY A 70 10.20 9.87 -12.74
N ALA A 71 10.98 10.92 -13.03
CA ALA A 71 12.31 10.80 -13.63
C ALA A 71 13.44 10.50 -12.61
N ASN A 72 13.10 9.93 -11.46
CA ASN A 72 14.09 9.54 -10.46
C ASN A 72 14.47 8.05 -10.61
N TRP A 73 15.73 7.73 -10.42
CA TRP A 73 16.24 6.36 -10.43
C TRP A 73 15.57 5.44 -9.40
N THR A 74 15.05 5.98 -8.32
CA THR A 74 14.32 5.22 -7.30
C THR A 74 13.04 4.62 -7.85
N PHE A 75 12.29 5.33 -8.69
CA PHE A 75 11.09 4.83 -9.36
C PHE A 75 11.40 3.77 -10.41
N ILE A 76 12.48 3.98 -11.19
CA ILE A 76 12.94 2.99 -12.18
C ILE A 76 13.35 1.70 -11.47
N PHE A 77 14.09 1.81 -10.37
CA PHE A 77 14.51 0.67 -9.56
C PHE A 77 13.32 -0.04 -8.91
N TRP A 78 12.34 0.72 -8.39
CA TRP A 78 11.08 0.18 -7.89
C TRP A 78 10.35 -0.63 -8.98
N GLY A 79 10.20 -0.08 -10.17
CA GLY A 79 9.62 -0.77 -11.32
C GLY A 79 10.38 -2.04 -11.67
N PHE A 80 11.72 -1.98 -11.72
CA PHE A 80 12.57 -3.13 -11.98
C PHE A 80 12.34 -4.27 -10.96
N LEU A 81 12.29 -3.95 -9.66
CA LEU A 81 12.01 -4.93 -8.61
C LEU A 81 10.65 -5.60 -8.81
N HIS A 82 9.60 -4.81 -9.11
CA HIS A 82 8.26 -5.36 -9.38
C HIS A 82 8.24 -6.22 -10.66
N GLY A 83 8.97 -5.82 -11.69
CA GLY A 83 9.13 -6.61 -12.92
C GLY A 83 9.76 -7.96 -12.66
N ILE A 84 10.87 -7.99 -11.91
CA ILE A 84 11.55 -9.24 -11.50
C ILE A 84 10.63 -10.06 -10.59
N GLY A 85 10.03 -9.46 -9.57
CA GLY A 85 9.13 -10.17 -8.65
C GLY A 85 7.97 -10.84 -9.39
N ASN A 86 7.40 -10.18 -10.39
CA ASN A 86 6.34 -10.74 -11.23
C ASN A 86 6.86 -11.89 -12.11
N ALA A 87 8.04 -11.75 -12.71
CA ALA A 87 8.66 -12.78 -13.53
C ALA A 87 9.01 -14.02 -12.70
N VAL A 88 9.63 -13.85 -11.53
CA VAL A 88 10.00 -14.93 -10.59
C VAL A 88 8.75 -15.66 -10.09
N THR A 89 7.72 -14.94 -9.68
CA THR A 89 6.46 -15.55 -9.23
C THR A 89 5.81 -16.40 -10.34
N ARG A 90 5.93 -15.98 -11.61
CA ARG A 90 5.43 -16.77 -12.75
C ARG A 90 6.31 -17.98 -13.05
N MET A 91 7.64 -17.83 -12.96
CA MET A 91 8.61 -18.89 -13.20
C MET A 91 8.44 -20.04 -12.20
N PHE A 92 8.27 -19.69 -10.94
CA PHE A 92 8.13 -20.64 -9.83
C PHE A 92 6.67 -20.80 -9.37
N LYS A 93 5.71 -20.67 -10.30
CA LYS A 93 4.28 -20.69 -9.98
C LYS A 93 3.88 -21.94 -9.18
N LYS A 94 4.31 -23.14 -9.60
CA LYS A 94 3.95 -24.41 -8.92
C LYS A 94 4.45 -24.44 -7.48
N GLN A 95 5.70 -24.06 -7.26
CA GLN A 95 6.32 -24.03 -5.93
C GLN A 95 5.64 -22.96 -5.05
N TRP A 96 5.30 -21.80 -5.66
CA TRP A 96 4.62 -20.73 -4.95
C TRP A 96 3.22 -21.16 -4.49
N GLU A 97 2.44 -21.78 -5.37
CA GLU A 97 1.08 -22.25 -5.08
C GLU A 97 1.04 -23.45 -4.13
N SER A 98 2.15 -24.19 -3.96
CA SER A 98 2.25 -25.28 -2.96
C SER A 98 2.53 -24.78 -1.54
N MET A 99 2.92 -23.52 -1.36
CA MET A 99 3.17 -22.94 -0.04
C MET A 99 1.84 -22.62 0.67
N HIS A 100 1.88 -22.61 2.00
CA HIS A 100 0.72 -22.19 2.80
C HIS A 100 0.34 -20.74 2.50
N GLU A 101 -0.95 -20.44 2.39
CA GLU A 101 -1.47 -19.09 2.00
C GLU A 101 -0.93 -17.96 2.87
N VAL A 102 -0.75 -18.19 4.17
CA VAL A 102 -0.18 -17.19 5.10
C VAL A 102 1.25 -16.83 4.71
N ILE A 103 2.04 -17.81 4.25
CA ILE A 103 3.43 -17.58 3.82
C ILE A 103 3.45 -16.81 2.49
N GLN A 104 2.59 -17.20 1.54
CA GLN A 104 2.42 -16.50 0.27
C GLN A 104 2.04 -15.04 0.52
N TRP A 105 1.05 -14.82 1.39
CA TRP A 105 0.60 -13.49 1.77
C TRP A 105 1.71 -12.67 2.44
N ALA A 106 2.35 -13.22 3.47
CA ALA A 106 3.38 -12.52 4.22
C ALA A 106 4.58 -12.14 3.33
N ALA A 107 5.04 -13.07 2.46
CA ALA A 107 6.11 -12.81 1.51
C ALA A 107 5.73 -11.72 0.49
N THR A 108 4.51 -11.77 -0.05
CA THR A 108 4.01 -10.77 -0.99
C THR A 108 3.87 -9.40 -0.32
N PHE A 109 3.29 -9.36 0.87
CA PHE A 109 3.10 -8.14 1.65
C PHE A 109 4.45 -7.50 2.02
N LEU A 110 5.40 -8.30 2.51
CA LEU A 110 6.74 -7.84 2.84
C LEU A 110 7.49 -7.30 1.61
N PHE A 111 7.43 -8.01 0.49
CA PHE A 111 8.05 -7.57 -0.77
C PHE A 111 7.49 -6.20 -1.20
N VAL A 112 6.17 -6.03 -1.22
CA VAL A 112 5.53 -4.76 -1.61
C VAL A 112 5.94 -3.62 -0.68
N ASN A 113 5.98 -3.87 0.64
CA ASN A 113 6.40 -2.85 1.61
C ASN A 113 7.89 -2.46 1.43
N ILE A 114 8.78 -3.44 1.18
CA ILE A 114 10.20 -3.16 0.90
C ILE A 114 10.35 -2.35 -0.39
N THR A 115 9.60 -2.68 -1.44
CA THR A 115 9.66 -1.92 -2.70
C THR A 115 9.13 -0.50 -2.54
N TRP A 116 8.15 -0.25 -1.68
CA TRP A 116 7.65 1.09 -1.38
C TRP A 116 8.67 1.97 -0.65
N ILE A 117 9.67 1.40 0.02
CA ILE A 117 10.79 2.18 0.58
C ILE A 117 11.55 2.90 -0.55
N PHE A 118 11.82 2.21 -1.66
CA PHE A 118 12.45 2.82 -2.84
C PHE A 118 11.56 3.88 -3.48
N PHE A 119 10.26 3.64 -3.51
CA PHE A 119 9.30 4.60 -4.07
C PHE A 119 9.27 5.93 -3.29
N ARG A 120 9.49 5.90 -1.97
CA ARG A 120 9.45 7.08 -1.08
C ARG A 120 10.81 7.73 -0.86
N ALA A 121 11.90 7.03 -1.11
CA ALA A 121 13.26 7.52 -0.86
C ALA A 121 13.70 8.52 -1.94
N ASP A 122 14.48 9.51 -1.54
CA ASP A 122 15.06 10.50 -2.46
C ASP A 122 16.22 9.93 -3.28
N SER A 123 16.88 8.88 -2.78
CA SER A 123 17.96 8.17 -3.47
C SER A 123 17.98 6.67 -3.14
N ILE A 124 18.55 5.87 -4.06
CA ILE A 124 18.74 4.43 -3.87
C ILE A 124 19.59 4.14 -2.62
N SER A 125 20.64 4.93 -2.38
CA SER A 125 21.51 4.79 -1.21
C SER A 125 20.74 5.01 0.09
N GLN A 126 19.87 6.01 0.13
CA GLN A 126 19.01 6.30 1.28
C GLN A 126 18.05 5.13 1.55
N ALA A 127 17.42 4.56 0.51
CA ALA A 127 16.54 3.41 0.63
C ALA A 127 17.26 2.20 1.25
N PHE A 128 18.46 1.86 0.75
CA PHE A 128 19.27 0.78 1.31
C PHE A 128 19.69 1.04 2.75
N THR A 129 20.05 2.28 3.08
CA THR A 129 20.40 2.67 4.46
C THR A 129 19.22 2.48 5.39
N PHE A 130 18.01 2.84 4.94
CA PHE A 130 16.77 2.64 5.70
C PHE A 130 16.47 1.15 5.91
N ILE A 131 16.59 0.34 4.87
CA ILE A 131 16.41 -1.13 4.96
C ILE A 131 17.44 -1.74 5.95
N LYS A 132 18.70 -1.35 5.86
CA LYS A 132 19.73 -1.82 6.80
C LYS A 132 19.42 -1.45 8.25
N ARG A 133 18.87 -0.26 8.51
CA ARG A 133 18.44 0.15 9.85
C ARG A 133 17.28 -0.69 10.37
N ILE A 134 16.28 -0.99 9.52
CA ILE A 134 15.16 -1.85 9.89
C ILE A 134 15.65 -3.27 10.22
N LEU A 135 16.48 -3.87 9.37
CA LEU A 135 17.00 -5.22 9.57
C LEU A 135 18.01 -5.33 10.71
N GLY A 136 18.74 -4.24 11.00
CA GLY A 136 19.74 -4.22 12.04
C GLY A 136 19.18 -4.14 13.47
N PHE A 137 17.88 -3.93 13.65
CA PHE A 137 17.20 -3.72 14.95
C PHE A 137 17.93 -2.74 15.89
N LYS A 138 18.99 -2.06 15.40
CA LYS A 138 19.78 -1.09 16.14
C LYS A 138 19.06 0.25 16.10
N ASN A 139 18.64 0.72 17.26
CA ASN A 139 17.95 2.00 17.42
C ASN A 139 16.55 2.07 16.79
N LEU A 140 15.69 1.10 17.08
CA LEU A 140 14.24 1.29 17.02
C LEU A 140 13.79 2.34 18.05
N ASN A 141 14.52 3.46 18.11
CA ASN A 141 14.05 4.66 18.76
C ASN A 141 12.97 5.24 17.86
N VAL A 142 11.76 4.72 18.03
CA VAL A 142 10.52 5.20 17.39
C VAL A 142 10.20 6.64 17.86
N ARG A 143 11.19 7.33 18.41
CA ARG A 143 11.16 8.73 18.87
C ARG A 143 11.50 9.64 17.70
N GLY A 144 10.53 9.94 16.85
CA GLY A 144 10.78 10.86 15.75
C GLY A 144 9.53 11.62 15.33
N PRO A 145 9.69 12.63 14.50
CA PRO A 145 8.60 13.42 13.92
C PRO A 145 7.50 12.55 13.28
N PHE A 146 7.87 11.35 12.76
CA PHE A 146 6.96 10.39 12.16
C PHE A 146 5.84 9.93 13.11
N LEU A 147 6.16 9.63 14.37
CA LEU A 147 5.12 9.25 15.35
C LEU A 147 4.29 10.45 15.80
N GLN A 148 4.86 11.64 15.79
CA GLN A 148 4.10 12.85 16.10
C GLN A 148 3.03 13.14 15.03
N THR A 149 3.28 12.75 13.78
CA THR A 149 2.31 12.87 12.68
C THR A 149 1.07 12.00 12.89
N PHE A 150 1.23 10.86 13.59
CA PHE A 150 0.11 9.95 13.91
C PHE A 150 -0.50 10.21 15.29
N GLN A 151 0.02 11.17 16.06
CA GLN A 151 -0.61 11.62 17.30
C GLN A 151 -1.81 12.49 16.94
N LEU A 152 -3.00 11.91 16.96
CA LEU A 152 -4.23 12.67 16.88
C LEU A 152 -4.35 13.50 18.15
N LYS A 153 -4.32 14.82 18.01
CA LYS A 153 -4.44 15.78 19.12
C LYS A 153 -5.70 15.51 19.93
N GLU A 154 -6.73 15.00 19.28
CA GLU A 154 -8.02 14.64 19.83
C GLU A 154 -7.92 13.44 20.79
N PHE A 155 -7.12 12.43 20.47
CA PHE A 155 -6.84 11.32 21.39
C PHE A 155 -6.09 11.79 22.62
N HIS A 156 -5.15 12.71 22.48
CA HIS A 156 -4.46 13.33 23.61
C HIS A 156 -5.45 14.03 24.54
N LEU A 157 -6.44 14.71 23.99
CA LEU A 157 -7.47 15.40 24.75
C LEU A 157 -8.36 14.42 25.55
N ILE A 158 -8.65 13.26 24.98
CA ILE A 158 -9.47 12.23 25.63
C ILE A 158 -8.70 11.55 26.77
N TYR A 159 -7.47 11.08 26.53
CA TYR A 159 -6.74 10.34 27.57
C TYR A 159 -6.05 11.25 28.61
N SER A 160 -5.84 12.53 28.31
CA SER A 160 -5.30 13.50 29.29
C SER A 160 -6.22 13.70 30.48
N HIS A 161 -7.53 13.48 30.30
CA HIS A 161 -8.53 13.58 31.37
C HIS A 161 -8.65 12.30 32.22
N ILE A 162 -8.03 11.20 31.82
CA ILE A 162 -8.04 9.92 32.55
C ILE A 162 -6.63 9.64 33.08
N PRO A 163 -6.36 9.84 34.39
CA PRO A 163 -5.00 9.80 34.95
C PRO A 163 -4.28 8.47 34.71
N VAL A 164 -5.02 7.33 34.80
CA VAL A 164 -4.45 5.99 34.58
C VAL A 164 -4.05 5.82 33.10
N LEU A 165 -4.90 6.23 32.19
CA LEU A 165 -4.65 6.12 30.73
C LEU A 165 -3.51 7.03 30.30
N ASN A 166 -3.45 8.24 30.84
CA ASN A 166 -2.38 9.20 30.58
C ASN A 166 -1.01 8.65 31.02
N LYS A 167 -0.96 8.00 32.20
CA LYS A 167 0.28 7.40 32.71
C LYS A 167 0.76 6.21 31.87
N VAL A 168 -0.15 5.38 31.40
CA VAL A 168 0.15 4.24 30.50
C VAL A 168 0.60 4.74 29.13
N MET A 169 -0.12 5.68 28.54
CA MET A 169 0.21 6.23 27.20
C MET A 169 1.50 7.06 27.22
N ALA A 170 1.79 7.77 28.30
CA ALA A 170 3.05 8.50 28.49
C ALA A 170 4.25 7.55 28.70
N SER A 171 4.02 6.37 29.31
CA SER A 171 5.08 5.37 29.54
C SER A 171 5.50 4.66 28.25
N ILE A 172 4.58 4.50 27.29
CA ILE A 172 4.82 3.76 26.04
C ILE A 172 4.61 4.73 24.86
N ARG A 173 5.60 5.61 24.65
CA ARG A 173 5.55 6.57 23.54
C ARG A 173 5.42 5.85 22.19
N GLY A 174 4.35 6.16 21.44
CA GLY A 174 4.10 5.62 20.10
C GLY A 174 3.17 4.41 20.06
N VAL A 175 2.63 3.97 21.20
CA VAL A 175 1.61 2.90 21.24
C VAL A 175 0.32 3.36 20.57
N ASP A 176 -0.05 4.62 20.71
CA ASP A 176 -1.17 5.25 20.01
C ASP A 176 -1.08 5.07 18.49
N ALA A 177 0.09 5.35 17.90
CA ALA A 177 0.34 5.13 16.48
C ALA A 177 0.26 3.63 16.10
N LEU A 178 0.82 2.75 16.92
CA LEU A 178 0.75 1.31 16.68
C LEU A 178 -0.68 0.78 16.78
N ILE A 179 -1.45 1.22 17.77
CA ILE A 179 -2.86 0.86 17.93
C ILE A 179 -3.66 1.37 16.74
N MET A 180 -3.42 2.61 16.30
CA MET A 180 -4.08 3.18 15.14
C MET A 180 -3.76 2.41 13.86
N LEU A 181 -2.47 2.09 13.62
CA LEU A 181 -2.05 1.31 12.47
C LEU A 181 -2.62 -0.12 12.50
N ALA A 182 -2.59 -0.77 13.66
CA ALA A 182 -3.18 -2.10 13.85
C ALA A 182 -4.71 -2.06 13.65
N GLY A 183 -5.39 -1.05 14.19
CA GLY A 183 -6.81 -0.83 14.00
C GLY A 183 -7.17 -0.58 12.53
N MET A 184 -6.42 0.28 11.82
CA MET A 184 -6.60 0.50 10.39
C MET A 184 -6.36 -0.77 9.58
N LEU A 185 -5.29 -1.52 9.88
CA LEU A 185 -5.01 -2.79 9.22
C LEU A 185 -6.12 -3.81 9.47
N PHE A 186 -6.60 -3.91 10.73
CA PHE A 186 -7.73 -4.76 11.08
C PHE A 186 -9.00 -4.38 10.30
N LEU A 187 -9.33 -3.09 10.21
CA LEU A 187 -10.46 -2.61 9.44
C LEU A 187 -10.28 -2.94 7.94
N CYS A 188 -9.11 -2.67 7.37
CA CYS A 188 -8.82 -2.95 5.97
C CYS A 188 -8.89 -4.45 5.61
N LEU A 189 -8.56 -5.34 6.55
CA LEU A 189 -8.53 -6.78 6.30
C LEU A 189 -9.88 -7.47 6.57
N ASN A 190 -10.71 -6.95 7.48
CA ASN A 190 -11.89 -7.67 7.95
C ASN A 190 -13.23 -7.07 7.50
N PHE A 191 -13.29 -5.76 7.27
CA PHE A 191 -14.54 -5.12 6.89
C PHE A 191 -14.77 -5.13 5.38
N LYS A 192 -16.04 -5.25 5.02
CA LYS A 192 -16.48 -5.17 3.62
C LYS A 192 -16.24 -3.77 3.08
N ASN A 193 -15.92 -3.72 1.82
CA ASN A 193 -15.75 -2.50 1.07
C ASN A 193 -17.08 -1.75 0.88
N ASN A 194 -16.96 -0.45 0.64
CA ASN A 194 -18.06 0.44 0.31
C ASN A 194 -18.92 -0.07 -0.87
N GLN A 195 -18.32 -0.77 -1.84
CA GLN A 195 -19.05 -1.33 -2.99
C GLN A 195 -19.74 -2.68 -2.70
N GLU A 196 -19.22 -3.44 -1.73
CA GLU A 196 -19.86 -4.68 -1.27
C GLU A 196 -20.97 -4.40 -0.25
N MET A 197 -20.96 -3.22 0.36
CA MET A 197 -22.00 -2.79 1.30
C MET A 197 -23.22 -2.33 0.51
N LYS A 198 -24.31 -3.07 0.60
CA LYS A 198 -25.61 -2.59 0.12
C LYS A 198 -26.00 -1.38 0.98
N PHE A 199 -26.05 -0.22 0.36
CA PHE A 199 -26.50 1.00 1.03
C PHE A 199 -27.94 0.78 1.54
N ARG A 200 -28.10 0.84 2.84
CA ARG A 200 -29.42 0.88 3.48
C ARG A 200 -29.53 2.22 4.21
N PRO A 201 -30.43 3.12 3.79
CA PRO A 201 -30.61 4.39 4.46
C PRO A 201 -31.25 4.16 5.84
N THR A 202 -30.39 4.10 6.86
CA THR A 202 -30.81 4.00 8.26
C THR A 202 -30.41 5.27 8.99
N VAL A 203 -31.12 5.61 10.06
CA VAL A 203 -30.81 6.79 10.89
C VAL A 203 -29.37 6.71 11.43
N SER A 204 -28.91 5.52 11.84
CA SER A 204 -27.54 5.31 12.32
C SER A 204 -26.50 5.60 11.24
N MET A 205 -26.77 5.21 10.00
CA MET A 205 -25.90 5.53 8.84
C MET A 205 -25.86 7.04 8.59
N ALA A 206 -27.00 7.72 8.67
CA ALA A 206 -27.07 9.18 8.51
C ALA A 206 -26.25 9.88 9.60
N VAL A 207 -26.44 9.50 10.85
CA VAL A 207 -25.68 10.06 11.99
C VAL A 207 -24.17 9.83 11.82
N PHE A 208 -23.77 8.60 11.45
CA PHE A 208 -22.36 8.27 11.20
C PHE A 208 -21.77 9.11 10.04
N THR A 209 -22.53 9.28 8.95
CA THR A 209 -22.10 10.09 7.81
C THR A 209 -21.93 11.55 8.20
N VAL A 210 -22.88 12.12 8.96
CA VAL A 210 -22.79 13.50 9.47
C VAL A 210 -21.58 13.64 10.39
N PHE A 211 -21.37 12.69 11.30
CA PHE A 211 -20.20 12.67 12.18
C PHE A 211 -18.90 12.68 11.38
N CYS A 212 -18.74 11.76 10.39
CA CYS A 212 -17.56 11.72 9.54
C CYS A 212 -17.35 13.00 8.72
N MET A 213 -18.45 13.60 8.23
CA MET A 213 -18.39 14.86 7.47
C MET A 213 -17.94 16.02 8.36
N VAL A 214 -18.52 16.17 9.54
CA VAL A 214 -18.13 17.20 10.52
C VAL A 214 -16.67 16.99 10.95
N TRP A 215 -16.28 15.75 11.28
CA TRP A 215 -14.90 15.42 11.61
C TRP A 215 -13.93 15.78 10.47
N GLY A 216 -14.30 15.42 9.22
CA GLY A 216 -13.51 15.77 8.04
C GLY A 216 -13.33 17.27 7.87
N ILE A 217 -14.36 18.08 8.10
CA ILE A 217 -14.29 19.56 8.04
C ILE A 217 -13.33 20.09 9.11
N PHE A 218 -13.40 19.61 10.35
CA PHE A 218 -12.48 20.03 11.41
C PHE A 218 -11.03 19.62 11.17
N THR A 219 -10.79 18.51 10.47
CA THR A 219 -9.44 18.04 10.14
C THR A 219 -8.84 18.68 8.88
N LEU A 220 -9.64 19.38 8.05
CA LEU A 220 -9.18 20.09 6.85
C LEU A 220 -8.25 21.27 7.14
N SER A 221 -8.15 21.76 8.38
CA SER A 221 -7.22 22.82 8.78
C SER A 221 -5.76 22.35 8.90
N GLY A 222 -5.49 21.06 8.79
CA GLY A 222 -4.14 20.50 8.72
C GLY A 222 -3.55 20.66 7.33
N VAL A 223 -2.28 21.07 7.24
CA VAL A 223 -1.53 21.06 5.99
C VAL A 223 -1.45 19.64 5.50
N SER A 224 -2.23 19.27 4.49
CA SER A 224 -2.08 17.99 3.80
C SER A 224 -0.86 18.10 2.88
N GLU A 225 0.26 17.52 3.26
CA GLU A 225 1.32 17.25 2.30
C GLU A 225 0.77 16.22 1.29
N PHE A 226 0.36 16.72 0.15
CA PHE A 226 0.00 15.86 -0.97
C PHE A 226 1.23 15.04 -1.35
N LEU A 227 1.15 13.73 -1.25
CA LEU A 227 2.24 12.77 -1.52
C LEU A 227 2.81 12.88 -2.96
N TYR A 228 2.12 13.57 -3.85
CA TYR A 228 2.45 13.75 -5.27
C TYR A 228 3.06 15.12 -5.63
N PHE A 229 3.22 16.05 -4.69
CA PHE A 229 3.73 17.41 -4.98
C PHE A 229 5.20 17.63 -4.65
N ASN A 230 6.04 16.61 -4.73
CA ASN A 230 7.50 16.75 -4.74
C ASN A 230 8.06 16.34 -6.11
N PHE A 231 7.58 16.99 -7.18
CA PHE A 231 8.20 16.93 -8.50
C PHE A 231 8.78 18.31 -8.82
#